data_492542056ee175d5b99704d67bde3656
#
_entry.id   492542056ee175d5b99704d67bde3656
#
_cell.length_a   1.000
_cell.length_b   1.000
_cell.length_c   1.000
_cell.angle_alpha   90.00
_cell.angle_beta   90.00
_cell.angle_gamma   90.00
#
_symmetry.space_group_name_H-M   'P 1'
#
loop_
_entity.id
_entity.type
_entity.pdbx_description
1 polymer ?
#
loop_
_entity_poly.entity_id
_entity_poly.type
_entity_poly.pdbx_seq_one_letter_code
_entity_poly.pdbx_strand_id
1 'polypeptide(L)'
;LLVSAIVDALWRSGQTVDFGTLVRSIPSPPIERVGFLELENFFRRTEEVSTALYHEVIGSRMRPFADATTGFPRMVRDTARQVGKQVRFDARANGIRVDNGMLELLSDPLMHMLRNSIDHGVEKAEDRVAAGKPGQASVTVTAQQRGDHIVVEVRDDGRGIDIERVRAKALANNLVRPEQAGALADDQVARLIFAPGFSTAASVTDTSGRGVGMDVALVNVTKLGGKIDILNWPGRGCCFRIEIPLSKAIQSMLLADTGMQKVAF
;
A
#
# COMPACT_ATOMS: atom_id res chain seq x y z
N LEU A 1 4.39 1.85 45.56
CA LEU A 1 4.49 3.33 45.58
C LEU A 1 5.73 3.83 44.82
N LEU A 2 6.94 3.26 45.04
CA LEU A 2 8.17 3.72 44.37
C LEU A 2 8.16 3.45 42.86
N VAL A 3 7.72 2.25 42.45
CA VAL A 3 7.63 1.84 41.03
C VAL A 3 6.61 2.67 40.26
N SER A 4 5.47 2.98 40.91
CA SER A 4 4.44 3.84 40.30
C SER A 4 4.96 5.26 40.06
N ALA A 5 5.71 5.83 41.03
CA ALA A 5 6.32 7.15 40.89
C ALA A 5 7.41 7.20 39.81
N ILE A 6 8.17 6.12 39.65
CA ILE A 6 9.20 6.00 38.60
C ILE A 6 8.53 5.90 37.21
N VAL A 7 7.50 5.08 37.06
CA VAL A 7 6.75 4.94 35.80
C VAL A 7 6.08 6.27 35.42
N ASP A 8 5.48 6.98 36.35
CA ASP A 8 4.87 8.30 36.12
C ASP A 8 5.91 9.39 35.79
N ALA A 9 7.10 9.33 36.35
CA ALA A 9 8.19 10.25 36.03
C ALA A 9 8.75 9.99 34.59
N LEU A 10 8.86 8.71 34.23
CA LEU A 10 9.32 8.29 32.89
C LEU A 10 8.34 8.67 31.81
N TRP A 11 7.05 8.52 32.07
CA TRP A 11 5.99 8.92 31.14
C TRP A 11 5.94 10.43 30.88
N ARG A 12 6.20 11.23 31.91
CA ARG A 12 6.19 12.70 31.81
C ARG A 12 7.44 13.29 31.18
N SER A 13 8.58 12.61 31.24
CA SER A 13 9.85 13.17 30.75
C SER A 13 10.10 12.95 29.25
N GLY A 14 9.41 12.01 28.61
CA GLY A 14 9.66 11.66 27.20
C GLY A 14 11.08 11.18 26.89
N GLN A 15 11.86 10.87 27.94
CA GLN A 15 13.25 10.43 27.80
C GLN A 15 13.33 8.91 27.75
N THR A 16 14.16 8.41 26.87
CA THR A 16 14.60 7.00 26.86
C THR A 16 15.45 6.75 28.09
N VAL A 17 14.97 5.89 29.00
CA VAL A 17 15.70 5.56 30.20
C VAL A 17 16.61 4.37 29.94
N ASP A 18 17.89 4.56 30.20
CA ASP A 18 18.84 3.45 30.26
C ASP A 18 18.56 2.60 31.50
N PHE A 19 17.94 1.45 31.23
CA PHE A 19 17.58 0.46 32.27
C PHE A 19 18.80 -0.06 33.03
N GLY A 20 19.98 -0.11 32.39
CA GLY A 20 21.23 -0.52 33.00
C GLY A 20 21.73 0.47 34.07
N THR A 21 21.49 1.77 33.88
CA THR A 21 21.80 2.81 34.84
C THR A 21 20.81 2.81 35.98
N LEU A 22 19.52 2.55 35.72
CA LEU A 22 18.48 2.46 36.73
C LEU A 22 18.72 1.26 37.66
N VAL A 23 19.05 0.10 37.12
CA VAL A 23 19.36 -1.13 37.91
C VAL A 23 20.63 -0.96 38.74
N ARG A 24 21.63 -0.22 38.25
CA ARG A 24 22.87 0.05 39.00
C ARG A 24 22.71 1.11 40.08
N SER A 25 21.71 1.98 40.00
CA SER A 25 21.45 3.03 41.00
C SER A 25 20.55 2.57 42.15
N ILE A 26 19.96 1.39 42.07
CA ILE A 26 19.20 0.80 43.20
C ILE A 26 20.21 0.26 44.21
N PRO A 27 20.30 0.84 45.44
CA PRO A 27 21.15 0.27 46.47
C PRO A 27 20.63 -1.15 46.74
N SER A 28 21.49 -2.15 46.58
CA SER A 28 21.16 -3.57 46.76
C SER A 28 20.89 -3.89 48.20
N PRO A 29 19.63 -3.89 48.68
CA PRO A 29 19.27 -4.82 49.75
C PRO A 29 19.15 -6.20 49.11
N PRO A 30 19.28 -7.30 49.87
CA PRO A 30 19.01 -8.62 49.32
C PRO A 30 17.58 -8.63 48.81
N ILE A 31 17.42 -8.58 47.47
CA ILE A 31 16.11 -8.68 46.84
C ILE A 31 15.66 -10.11 47.13
N GLU A 32 14.77 -10.24 48.09
CA GLU A 32 14.12 -11.52 48.36
C GLU A 32 13.52 -12.02 47.05
N ARG A 33 13.66 -13.31 46.72
CA ARG A 33 13.13 -13.96 45.53
C ARG A 33 11.66 -13.59 45.24
N VAL A 34 10.90 -13.25 46.24
CA VAL A 34 9.50 -12.82 46.16
C VAL A 34 9.36 -11.47 45.42
N GLY A 35 10.24 -10.51 45.74
CA GLY A 35 10.18 -9.20 45.04
C GLY A 35 10.53 -9.27 43.55
N PHE A 36 11.40 -10.21 43.16
CA PHE A 36 11.74 -10.43 41.77
C PHE A 36 10.57 -11.04 40.99
N LEU A 37 9.88 -12.00 41.54
CA LEU A 37 8.68 -12.62 40.99
C LEU A 37 7.51 -11.62 40.85
N GLU A 38 7.34 -10.73 41.83
CA GLU A 38 6.32 -9.68 41.76
C GLU A 38 6.62 -8.66 40.65
N LEU A 39 7.89 -8.30 40.51
CA LEU A 39 8.34 -7.39 39.42
C LEU A 39 8.15 -8.03 38.04
N GLU A 40 8.53 -9.29 37.87
CA GLU A 40 8.33 -10.05 36.65
C GLU A 40 6.83 -10.18 36.30
N ASN A 41 5.99 -10.47 37.27
CA ASN A 41 4.54 -10.49 37.08
C ASN A 41 3.97 -9.13 36.72
N PHE A 42 4.51 -8.05 37.28
CA PHE A 42 4.10 -6.69 36.95
C PHE A 42 4.45 -6.36 35.47
N PHE A 43 5.67 -6.65 35.04
CA PHE A 43 6.08 -6.43 33.65
C PHE A 43 5.22 -7.24 32.66
N ARG A 44 5.00 -8.52 32.95
CA ARG A 44 4.15 -9.37 32.11
C ARG A 44 2.73 -8.83 32.00
N ARG A 45 2.09 -8.42 33.09
CA ARG A 45 0.76 -7.81 33.09
C ARG A 45 0.72 -6.49 32.34
N THR A 46 1.76 -5.67 32.48
CA THR A 46 1.84 -4.40 31.74
C THR A 46 1.96 -4.64 30.24
N GLU A 47 2.74 -5.63 29.84
CA GLU A 47 2.87 -6.05 28.45
C GLU A 47 1.54 -6.60 27.89
N GLU A 48 0.87 -7.46 28.66
CA GLU A 48 -0.45 -8.00 28.29
C GLU A 48 -1.49 -6.89 28.11
N VAL A 49 -1.58 -5.94 29.04
CA VAL A 49 -2.52 -4.81 28.97
C VAL A 49 -2.17 -3.86 27.82
N SER A 50 -0.89 -3.56 27.64
CA SER A 50 -0.42 -2.72 26.54
C SER A 50 -0.74 -3.35 25.19
N THR A 51 -0.49 -4.64 25.04
CA THR A 51 -0.79 -5.41 23.84
C THR A 51 -2.30 -5.47 23.58
N ALA A 52 -3.11 -5.72 24.61
CA ALA A 52 -4.57 -5.74 24.48
C ALA A 52 -5.11 -4.35 24.06
N LEU A 53 -4.64 -3.28 24.69
CA LEU A 53 -5.01 -1.91 24.35
C LEU A 53 -4.60 -1.57 22.91
N TYR A 54 -3.40 -1.97 22.49
CA TYR A 54 -2.93 -1.80 21.13
C TYR A 54 -3.85 -2.49 20.12
N HIS A 55 -4.21 -3.75 20.38
CA HIS A 55 -5.13 -4.49 19.52
C HIS A 55 -6.52 -3.86 19.46
N GLU A 56 -7.05 -3.34 20.57
CA GLU A 56 -8.34 -2.67 20.63
C GLU A 56 -8.32 -1.37 19.81
N VAL A 57 -7.28 -0.54 19.97
CA VAL A 57 -7.11 0.71 19.22
C VAL A 57 -6.95 0.44 17.74
N ILE A 58 -6.13 -0.54 17.35
CA ILE A 58 -5.99 -0.93 15.93
C ILE A 58 -7.32 -1.49 15.41
N GLY A 59 -7.99 -2.36 16.19
CA GLY A 59 -9.28 -2.94 15.81
C GLY A 59 -10.36 -1.90 15.54
N SER A 60 -10.40 -0.83 16.35
CA SER A 60 -11.36 0.28 16.19
C SER A 60 -11.14 1.10 14.90
N ARG A 61 -9.92 1.13 14.37
CA ARG A 61 -9.55 1.82 13.12
C ARG A 61 -9.70 0.97 11.88
N MET A 62 -9.92 -0.34 12.03
CA MET A 62 -10.03 -1.26 10.91
C MET A 62 -11.39 -1.15 10.23
N ARG A 63 -11.40 -0.92 8.93
CA ARG A 63 -12.59 -0.84 8.09
C ARG A 63 -12.61 -1.93 7.02
N PRO A 64 -13.78 -2.37 6.55
CA PRO A 64 -13.85 -3.26 5.39
C PRO A 64 -13.20 -2.61 4.17
N PHE A 65 -12.37 -3.35 3.44
CA PHE A 65 -11.79 -2.88 2.17
C PHE A 65 -12.89 -2.50 1.15
N ALA A 66 -14.05 -3.14 1.24
CA ALA A 66 -15.20 -2.84 0.41
C ALA A 66 -15.63 -1.35 0.47
N ASP A 67 -15.36 -0.68 1.59
CA ASP A 67 -15.67 0.75 1.75
C ASP A 67 -14.90 1.61 0.73
N ALA A 68 -13.65 1.27 0.42
CA ALA A 68 -12.85 1.96 -0.59
C ALA A 68 -13.40 1.79 -2.01
N THR A 69 -14.15 0.72 -2.27
CA THR A 69 -14.65 0.40 -3.61
C THR A 69 -16.09 0.84 -3.85
N THR A 70 -16.76 1.42 -2.85
CA THR A 70 -18.20 1.76 -2.91
C THR A 70 -18.54 2.71 -4.06
N GLY A 71 -17.66 3.68 -4.37
CA GLY A 71 -17.82 4.64 -5.46
C GLY A 71 -17.43 4.12 -6.85
N PHE A 72 -16.71 3.00 -6.93
CA PHE A 72 -16.12 2.52 -8.18
C PHE A 72 -17.14 2.09 -9.25
N PRO A 73 -18.26 1.39 -8.93
CA PRO A 73 -19.24 1.00 -9.93
C PRO A 73 -19.83 2.20 -10.67
N ARG A 74 -20.08 3.30 -9.96
CA ARG A 74 -20.58 4.54 -10.55
C ARG A 74 -19.52 5.18 -11.44
N MET A 75 -18.31 5.34 -10.94
CA MET A 75 -17.20 5.93 -11.68
C MET A 75 -16.90 5.14 -12.95
N VAL A 76 -16.83 3.80 -12.89
CA VAL A 76 -16.61 2.94 -14.07
C VAL A 76 -17.69 3.13 -15.11
N ARG A 77 -18.97 3.15 -14.70
CA ARG A 77 -20.11 3.36 -15.61
C ARG A 77 -20.04 4.72 -16.30
N ASP A 78 -19.78 5.77 -15.53
CA ASP A 78 -19.75 7.14 -16.04
C ASP A 78 -18.56 7.32 -17.00
N THR A 79 -17.36 6.81 -16.63
CA THR A 79 -16.17 6.84 -17.52
C THR A 79 -16.41 6.02 -18.80
N ALA A 80 -16.92 4.80 -18.68
CA ALA A 80 -17.19 3.94 -19.83
C ALA A 80 -18.17 4.59 -20.82
N ARG A 81 -19.22 5.25 -20.28
CA ARG A 81 -20.19 5.99 -21.10
C ARG A 81 -19.55 7.17 -21.84
N GLN A 82 -18.67 7.93 -21.16
CA GLN A 82 -17.96 9.07 -21.77
C GLN A 82 -17.11 8.66 -22.97
N VAL A 83 -16.46 7.49 -22.89
CA VAL A 83 -15.58 6.99 -23.97
C VAL A 83 -16.28 6.01 -24.93
N GLY A 84 -17.59 5.79 -24.78
CA GLY A 84 -18.39 4.93 -25.67
C GLY A 84 -18.02 3.45 -25.59
N LYS A 85 -17.62 2.96 -24.40
CA LYS A 85 -17.22 1.55 -24.19
C LYS A 85 -18.22 0.82 -23.29
N GLN A 86 -18.33 -0.50 -23.48
CA GLN A 86 -19.16 -1.36 -22.64
C GLN A 86 -18.27 -2.09 -21.65
N VAL A 87 -18.45 -1.82 -20.36
CA VAL A 87 -17.62 -2.39 -19.29
C VAL A 87 -18.48 -2.99 -18.20
N ARG A 88 -18.19 -4.24 -17.83
CA ARG A 88 -18.68 -4.88 -16.62
C ARG A 88 -17.63 -4.73 -15.55
N PHE A 89 -18.03 -4.19 -14.41
CA PHE A 89 -17.18 -4.05 -13.22
C PHE A 89 -17.57 -5.05 -12.14
N ASP A 90 -16.57 -5.65 -11.50
CA ASP A 90 -16.76 -6.53 -10.35
C ASP A 90 -15.70 -6.20 -9.28
N ALA A 91 -16.12 -6.12 -8.02
CA ALA A 91 -15.22 -5.90 -6.87
C ALA A 91 -15.37 -7.04 -5.86
N ARG A 92 -14.25 -7.69 -5.51
CA ARG A 92 -14.21 -8.83 -4.59
C ARG A 92 -13.19 -8.57 -3.49
N ALA A 93 -13.66 -8.29 -2.30
CA ALA A 93 -12.82 -7.94 -1.15
C ALA A 93 -13.04 -8.85 0.07
N ASN A 94 -13.67 -9.97 -0.08
CA ASN A 94 -13.87 -11.12 0.84
C ASN A 94 -13.56 -10.87 2.33
N GLY A 95 -14.25 -9.90 2.97
CA GLY A 95 -14.15 -9.68 4.41
C GLY A 95 -12.83 -9.08 4.92
N ILE A 96 -11.95 -8.65 4.03
CA ILE A 96 -10.67 -8.02 4.40
C ILE A 96 -10.95 -6.69 5.10
N ARG A 97 -10.32 -6.51 6.24
CA ARG A 97 -10.32 -5.25 6.99
C ARG A 97 -8.93 -4.63 6.94
N VAL A 98 -8.86 -3.32 6.79
CA VAL A 98 -7.62 -2.54 6.70
C VAL A 98 -7.74 -1.26 7.51
N ASP A 99 -6.62 -0.69 7.91
CA ASP A 99 -6.61 0.60 8.60
C ASP A 99 -7.24 1.70 7.72
N ASN A 100 -8.00 2.59 8.31
CA ASN A 100 -8.68 3.68 7.60
C ASN A 100 -7.70 4.57 6.81
N GLY A 101 -6.53 4.89 7.37
CA GLY A 101 -5.52 5.69 6.67
C GLY A 101 -4.94 4.96 5.44
N MET A 102 -4.88 3.62 5.49
CA MET A 102 -4.52 2.80 4.33
C MET A 102 -5.59 2.88 3.23
N LEU A 103 -6.88 2.80 3.59
CA LEU A 103 -7.98 2.95 2.63
C LEU A 103 -7.95 4.32 1.92
N GLU A 104 -7.72 5.39 2.68
CA GLU A 104 -7.63 6.74 2.14
C GLU A 104 -6.48 6.88 1.12
N LEU A 105 -5.30 6.34 1.44
CA LEU A 105 -4.14 6.37 0.55
C LEU A 105 -4.29 5.49 -0.69
N LEU A 106 -5.10 4.42 -0.62
CA LEU A 106 -5.32 3.49 -1.74
C LEU A 106 -6.44 3.92 -2.68
N SER A 107 -7.43 4.66 -2.19
CA SER A 107 -8.63 5.02 -2.97
C SER A 107 -8.28 5.73 -4.28
N ASP A 108 -7.46 6.77 -4.24
CA ASP A 108 -7.06 7.54 -5.42
C ASP A 108 -6.22 6.71 -6.42
N PRO A 109 -5.17 5.97 -6.01
CA PRO A 109 -4.47 5.02 -6.87
C PRO A 109 -5.40 4.05 -7.60
N LEU A 110 -6.31 3.41 -6.87
CA LEU A 110 -7.23 2.42 -7.44
C LEU A 110 -8.19 3.05 -8.46
N MET A 111 -8.75 4.23 -8.14
CA MET A 111 -9.58 4.99 -9.09
C MET A 111 -8.82 5.34 -10.36
N HIS A 112 -7.55 5.74 -10.23
CA HIS A 112 -6.72 6.09 -11.37
C HIS A 112 -6.40 4.88 -12.26
N MET A 113 -6.07 3.73 -11.64
CA MET A 113 -5.85 2.47 -12.37
C MET A 113 -7.10 2.03 -13.12
N LEU A 114 -8.28 2.08 -12.47
CA LEU A 114 -9.56 1.77 -13.09
C LEU A 114 -9.85 2.68 -14.29
N ARG A 115 -9.61 3.98 -14.13
CA ARG A 115 -9.79 4.93 -15.23
C ARG A 115 -8.85 4.61 -16.40
N ASN A 116 -7.58 4.34 -16.14
CA ASN A 116 -6.61 3.95 -17.16
C ASN A 116 -7.01 2.66 -17.89
N SER A 117 -7.50 1.66 -17.15
CA SER A 117 -8.02 0.43 -17.75
C SER A 117 -9.16 0.73 -18.73
N ILE A 118 -10.09 1.62 -18.35
CA ILE A 118 -11.24 1.97 -19.19
C ILE A 118 -10.81 2.84 -20.37
N ASP A 119 -10.04 3.90 -20.12
CA ASP A 119 -9.69 4.88 -21.16
C ASP A 119 -8.73 4.30 -22.20
N HIS A 120 -7.73 3.55 -21.75
CA HIS A 120 -6.61 3.11 -22.59
C HIS A 120 -6.52 1.60 -22.75
N GLY A 121 -6.91 0.82 -21.75
CA GLY A 121 -6.81 -0.65 -21.75
C GLY A 121 -7.90 -1.31 -22.59
N VAL A 122 -9.15 -1.05 -22.27
CA VAL A 122 -10.32 -1.64 -22.92
C VAL A 122 -10.54 -1.05 -24.32
N GLU A 123 -10.90 -1.90 -25.31
CA GLU A 123 -11.28 -1.52 -26.66
C GLU A 123 -12.79 -1.24 -26.77
N LYS A 124 -13.22 -0.58 -27.85
CA LYS A 124 -14.63 -0.45 -28.19
C LYS A 124 -15.25 -1.82 -28.51
N ALA A 125 -16.56 -1.95 -28.35
CA ALA A 125 -17.26 -3.22 -28.55
C ALA A 125 -17.02 -3.85 -29.90
N GLU A 126 -17.00 -3.03 -31.00
CA GLU A 126 -16.76 -3.45 -32.36
C GLU A 126 -15.35 -4.03 -32.52
N ASP A 127 -14.33 -3.31 -32.03
CA ASP A 127 -12.94 -3.76 -32.08
C ASP A 127 -12.72 -5.06 -31.32
N ARG A 128 -13.41 -5.22 -30.18
CA ARG A 128 -13.34 -6.44 -29.35
C ARG A 128 -13.92 -7.64 -30.10
N VAL A 129 -15.09 -7.48 -30.70
CA VAL A 129 -15.73 -8.53 -31.46
C VAL A 129 -14.87 -8.91 -32.66
N ALA A 130 -14.29 -7.93 -33.36
CA ALA A 130 -13.35 -8.18 -34.47
C ALA A 130 -12.10 -8.95 -34.02
N ALA A 131 -11.66 -8.77 -32.78
CA ALA A 131 -10.55 -9.49 -32.17
C ALA A 131 -10.97 -10.84 -31.50
N GLY A 132 -12.22 -11.28 -31.68
CA GLY A 132 -12.74 -12.53 -31.11
C GLY A 132 -13.02 -12.47 -29.61
N LYS A 133 -13.14 -11.28 -29.03
CA LYS A 133 -13.48 -11.06 -27.63
C LYS A 133 -14.97 -10.75 -27.45
N PRO A 134 -15.54 -10.97 -26.24
CA PRO A 134 -16.89 -10.46 -25.93
C PRO A 134 -16.95 -8.94 -26.14
N GLY A 135 -18.04 -8.41 -26.69
CA GLY A 135 -18.21 -6.97 -26.92
C GLY A 135 -18.17 -6.15 -25.62
N GLN A 136 -18.65 -6.72 -24.52
CA GLN A 136 -18.54 -6.14 -23.18
C GLN A 136 -17.22 -6.56 -22.51
N ALA A 137 -16.40 -5.59 -22.13
CA ALA A 137 -15.16 -5.81 -21.40
C ALA A 137 -15.42 -6.10 -19.93
N SER A 138 -14.44 -6.73 -19.28
CA SER A 138 -14.43 -7.00 -17.86
C SER A 138 -13.31 -6.27 -17.15
N VAL A 139 -13.65 -5.49 -16.11
CA VAL A 139 -12.69 -4.86 -15.21
C VAL A 139 -13.00 -5.32 -13.80
N THR A 140 -11.99 -5.84 -13.10
CA THR A 140 -12.16 -6.39 -11.76
C THR A 140 -11.19 -5.75 -10.78
N VAL A 141 -11.66 -5.55 -9.54
CA VAL A 141 -10.81 -5.23 -8.38
C VAL A 141 -10.93 -6.38 -7.40
N THR A 142 -9.80 -6.97 -7.04
CA THR A 142 -9.75 -8.01 -6.01
C THR A 142 -8.82 -7.59 -4.89
N ALA A 143 -9.18 -7.91 -3.66
CA ALA A 143 -8.30 -7.78 -2.52
C ALA A 143 -8.24 -9.12 -1.79
N GLN A 144 -7.03 -9.56 -1.46
CA GLN A 144 -6.78 -10.84 -0.78
C GLN A 144 -5.67 -10.64 0.26
N GLN A 145 -5.84 -11.27 1.40
CA GLN A 145 -4.75 -11.37 2.36
C GLN A 145 -3.84 -12.55 1.99
N ARG A 146 -2.55 -12.30 1.94
CA ARG A 146 -1.50 -13.31 1.73
C ARG A 146 -0.44 -13.17 2.82
N GLY A 147 -0.53 -13.99 3.84
CA GLY A 147 0.33 -13.89 5.01
C GLY A 147 0.11 -12.56 5.74
N ASP A 148 1.16 -11.80 5.90
CA ASP A 148 1.20 -10.47 6.54
C ASP A 148 0.97 -9.31 5.55
N HIS A 149 0.65 -9.60 4.28
CA HIS A 149 0.39 -8.61 3.25
C HIS A 149 -1.04 -8.67 2.73
N ILE A 150 -1.52 -7.53 2.25
CA ILE A 150 -2.71 -7.43 1.41
C ILE A 150 -2.25 -7.29 -0.03
N VAL A 151 -2.79 -8.11 -0.90
CA VAL A 151 -2.60 -8.01 -2.35
C VAL A 151 -3.88 -7.47 -2.95
N VAL A 152 -3.80 -6.30 -3.58
CA VAL A 152 -4.89 -5.67 -4.32
C VAL A 152 -4.55 -5.73 -5.80
N GLU A 153 -5.47 -6.25 -6.60
CA GLU A 153 -5.31 -6.36 -8.05
C GLU A 153 -6.42 -5.60 -8.76
N VAL A 154 -6.04 -4.76 -9.71
CA VAL A 154 -6.94 -4.13 -10.69
C VAL A 154 -6.63 -4.75 -12.04
N ARG A 155 -7.56 -5.53 -12.58
CA ARG A 155 -7.38 -6.30 -13.81
C ARG A 155 -8.41 -5.94 -14.85
N ASP A 156 -7.98 -5.79 -16.11
CA ASP A 156 -8.84 -5.68 -17.27
C ASP A 156 -8.53 -6.81 -18.28
N ASP A 157 -9.46 -7.05 -19.21
CA ASP A 157 -9.35 -7.96 -20.34
C ASP A 157 -9.18 -7.21 -21.68
N GLY A 158 -8.62 -5.99 -21.60
CA GLY A 158 -8.39 -5.13 -22.74
C GLY A 158 -7.25 -5.57 -23.66
N ARG A 159 -6.68 -4.60 -24.40
CA ARG A 159 -5.56 -4.86 -25.32
C ARG A 159 -4.22 -5.10 -24.62
N GLY A 160 -4.12 -4.82 -23.32
CA GLY A 160 -2.87 -4.76 -22.58
C GLY A 160 -2.09 -3.47 -22.86
N ILE A 161 -0.87 -3.42 -22.33
CA ILE A 161 0.04 -2.29 -22.51
C ILE A 161 0.88 -2.52 -23.77
N ASP A 162 0.87 -1.54 -24.65
CA ASP A 162 1.74 -1.50 -25.83
C ASP A 162 3.15 -1.08 -25.40
N ILE A 163 4.02 -2.06 -25.25
CA ILE A 163 5.40 -1.89 -24.76
C ILE A 163 6.21 -0.98 -25.68
N GLU A 164 6.06 -1.13 -27.01
CA GLU A 164 6.80 -0.30 -27.95
C GLU A 164 6.36 1.16 -27.89
N ARG A 165 5.08 1.41 -27.71
CA ARG A 165 4.56 2.76 -27.51
C ARG A 165 5.04 3.37 -26.19
N VAL A 166 5.12 2.57 -25.11
CA VAL A 166 5.67 3.01 -23.83
C VAL A 166 7.15 3.35 -23.98
N ARG A 167 7.92 2.49 -24.66
CA ARG A 167 9.35 2.68 -24.96
C ARG A 167 9.59 3.97 -25.75
N ALA A 168 8.86 4.16 -26.82
CA ALA A 168 8.95 5.36 -27.66
C ALA A 168 8.62 6.64 -26.86
N LYS A 169 7.58 6.59 -26.01
CA LYS A 169 7.19 7.73 -25.19
C LYS A 169 8.22 8.04 -24.10
N ALA A 170 8.80 7.01 -23.49
CA ALA A 170 9.85 7.17 -22.49
C ALA A 170 11.11 7.83 -23.08
N LEU A 171 11.47 7.47 -24.32
CA LEU A 171 12.55 8.12 -25.07
C LEU A 171 12.21 9.58 -25.37
N ALA A 172 11.02 9.86 -25.89
CA ALA A 172 10.58 11.22 -26.22
C ALA A 172 10.55 12.15 -24.99
N ASN A 173 10.24 11.59 -23.80
CA ASN A 173 10.23 12.33 -22.54
C ASN A 173 11.58 12.33 -21.84
N ASN A 174 12.66 11.82 -22.45
CA ASN A 174 14.01 11.70 -21.87
C ASN A 174 14.06 10.93 -20.52
N LEU A 175 13.14 10.01 -20.30
CA LEU A 175 13.11 9.16 -19.09
C LEU A 175 14.14 8.02 -19.18
N VAL A 176 14.53 7.64 -20.39
CA VAL A 176 15.50 6.59 -20.67
C VAL A 176 16.44 7.07 -21.78
N ARG A 177 17.72 6.77 -21.67
CA ARG A 177 18.70 7.06 -22.74
C ARG A 177 18.52 6.12 -23.91
N PRO A 178 18.76 6.55 -25.15
CA PRO A 178 18.61 5.71 -26.34
C PRO A 178 19.36 4.36 -26.25
N GLU A 179 20.58 4.39 -25.69
CA GLU A 179 21.41 3.18 -25.57
C GLU A 179 20.83 2.18 -24.57
N GLN A 180 20.07 2.65 -23.58
CA GLN A 180 19.45 1.82 -22.53
C GLN A 180 18.08 1.31 -22.96
N ALA A 181 17.35 2.06 -23.76
CA ALA A 181 15.97 1.75 -24.14
C ALA A 181 15.82 0.39 -24.84
N GLY A 182 16.81 0.00 -25.67
CA GLY A 182 16.84 -1.29 -26.35
C GLY A 182 17.20 -2.48 -25.45
N ALA A 183 17.86 -2.22 -24.32
CA ALA A 183 18.31 -3.25 -23.37
C ALA A 183 17.28 -3.58 -22.29
N LEU A 184 16.26 -2.71 -22.11
CA LEU A 184 15.21 -2.93 -21.10
C LEU A 184 14.29 -4.07 -21.51
N ALA A 185 14.04 -4.98 -20.57
CA ALA A 185 13.03 -6.01 -20.71
C ALA A 185 11.60 -5.41 -20.69
N ASP A 186 10.63 -6.11 -21.24
CA ASP A 186 9.25 -5.62 -21.39
C ASP A 186 8.59 -5.24 -20.07
N ASP A 187 8.86 -5.97 -19.01
CA ASP A 187 8.37 -5.67 -17.65
C ASP A 187 8.98 -4.37 -17.08
N GLN A 188 10.27 -4.13 -17.38
CA GLN A 188 10.94 -2.89 -17.00
C GLN A 188 10.38 -1.70 -17.78
N VAL A 189 10.10 -1.89 -19.08
CA VAL A 189 9.46 -0.86 -19.89
C VAL A 189 8.05 -0.56 -19.40
N ALA A 190 7.25 -1.59 -19.09
CA ALA A 190 5.91 -1.41 -18.54
C ALA A 190 5.92 -0.56 -17.26
N ARG A 191 6.91 -0.74 -16.39
CA ARG A 191 7.06 0.04 -15.14
C ARG A 191 7.36 1.51 -15.36
N LEU A 192 7.84 1.93 -16.55
CA LEU A 192 8.08 3.34 -16.86
C LEU A 192 6.82 4.19 -16.83
N ILE A 193 5.63 3.58 -16.90
CA ILE A 193 4.37 4.33 -16.75
C ILE A 193 4.21 4.98 -15.38
N PHE A 194 4.94 4.50 -14.35
CA PHE A 194 5.00 5.09 -13.02
C PHE A 194 6.06 6.16 -12.88
N ALA A 195 6.90 6.38 -13.89
CA ALA A 195 7.94 7.38 -13.82
C ALA A 195 7.35 8.79 -13.81
N PRO A 196 7.86 9.70 -12.97
CA PRO A 196 7.45 11.10 -13.00
C PRO A 196 7.62 11.69 -14.40
N GLY A 197 6.58 12.36 -14.89
CA GLY A 197 6.60 12.95 -16.24
C GLY A 197 6.32 11.98 -17.40
N PHE A 198 6.06 10.70 -17.13
CA PHE A 198 5.63 9.76 -18.17
C PHE A 198 4.24 10.13 -18.72
N SER A 199 3.28 10.43 -17.85
CA SER A 199 2.01 11.01 -18.23
C SER A 199 2.18 12.50 -18.38
N THR A 200 2.46 12.97 -19.62
CA THR A 200 2.32 14.40 -19.90
C THR A 200 0.85 14.76 -19.74
N ALA A 201 0.57 15.66 -18.82
CA ALA A 201 -0.73 16.26 -18.60
C ALA A 201 -1.16 17.15 -19.80
N ALA A 202 -1.26 16.57 -20.98
CA ALA A 202 -2.02 17.17 -22.08
C ALA A 202 -3.52 16.89 -21.94
N SER A 203 -3.94 16.14 -20.91
CA SER A 203 -5.33 15.99 -20.49
C SER A 203 -5.44 16.29 -19.00
N VAL A 204 -5.20 17.53 -18.60
CA VAL A 204 -5.90 18.12 -17.46
C VAL A 204 -7.36 18.22 -17.90
N THR A 205 -8.06 17.10 -17.90
CA THR A 205 -9.52 17.16 -17.91
C THR A 205 -9.91 17.71 -16.55
N ASP A 206 -10.61 18.82 -16.54
CA ASP A 206 -11.13 19.63 -15.42
C ASP A 206 -11.92 18.86 -14.35
N THR A 207 -11.97 17.53 -14.40
CA THR A 207 -12.79 16.68 -13.50
C THR A 207 -12.01 16.11 -12.31
N SER A 208 -10.71 16.29 -12.25
CA SER A 208 -9.90 15.91 -11.07
C SER A 208 -8.95 17.06 -10.76
N GLY A 209 -9.36 17.99 -9.92
CA GLY A 209 -8.60 19.17 -9.48
C GLY A 209 -7.26 18.89 -8.76
N ARG A 210 -6.70 17.71 -8.96
CA ARG A 210 -5.34 17.31 -8.59
C ARG A 210 -4.84 16.44 -9.74
N GLY A 211 -3.85 16.91 -10.48
CA GLY A 211 -3.20 16.16 -11.55
C GLY A 211 -2.58 14.84 -11.04
N VAL A 212 -3.43 13.84 -10.77
CA VAL A 212 -3.01 12.54 -10.19
C VAL A 212 -2.59 11.64 -11.33
N GLY A 213 -1.28 11.50 -11.54
CA GLY A 213 -0.70 10.53 -12.46
C GLY A 213 -0.42 9.18 -11.79
N MET A 214 0.04 8.20 -12.58
CA MET A 214 0.46 6.89 -12.04
C MET A 214 1.68 7.00 -11.13
N ASP A 215 2.47 8.05 -11.24
CA ASP A 215 3.57 8.40 -10.35
C ASP A 215 3.07 8.67 -8.92
N VAL A 216 1.95 9.36 -8.75
CA VAL A 216 1.31 9.58 -7.44
C VAL A 216 0.81 8.27 -6.84
N ALA A 217 0.31 7.35 -7.68
CA ALA A 217 -0.07 6.01 -7.22
C ALA A 217 1.12 5.26 -6.61
N LEU A 218 2.28 5.30 -7.28
CA LEU A 218 3.52 4.71 -6.76
C LEU A 218 3.95 5.34 -5.43
N VAL A 219 3.91 6.69 -5.34
CA VAL A 219 4.25 7.42 -4.09
C VAL A 219 3.35 7.01 -2.94
N ASN A 220 2.03 6.91 -3.14
CA ASN A 220 1.09 6.54 -2.09
C ASN A 220 1.29 5.09 -1.63
N VAL A 221 1.50 4.15 -2.57
CA VAL A 221 1.80 2.75 -2.24
C VAL A 221 3.12 2.64 -1.48
N THR A 222 4.15 3.39 -1.89
CA THR A 222 5.45 3.42 -1.20
C THR A 222 5.33 3.98 0.22
N LYS A 223 4.51 5.02 0.44
CA LYS A 223 4.23 5.54 1.80
C LYS A 223 3.61 4.49 2.72
N LEU A 224 2.86 3.55 2.15
CA LEU A 224 2.30 2.41 2.88
C LEU A 224 3.32 1.27 3.11
N GLY A 225 4.56 1.44 2.65
CA GLY A 225 5.58 0.38 2.69
C GLY A 225 5.32 -0.73 1.68
N GLY A 226 4.43 -0.48 0.72
CA GLY A 226 4.04 -1.43 -0.31
C GLY A 226 4.84 -1.31 -1.59
N LYS A 227 4.55 -2.20 -2.51
CA LYS A 227 5.06 -2.21 -3.89
C LYS A 227 3.92 -2.32 -4.89
N ILE A 228 4.18 -1.85 -6.11
CA ILE A 228 3.25 -1.94 -7.22
C ILE A 228 3.95 -2.60 -8.41
N ASP A 229 3.28 -3.55 -9.01
CA ASP A 229 3.74 -4.29 -10.18
C ASP A 229 2.69 -4.29 -11.29
N ILE A 230 3.14 -4.55 -12.52
CA ILE A 230 2.29 -4.69 -13.68
C ILE A 230 2.52 -6.07 -14.29
N LEU A 231 1.43 -6.78 -14.49
CA LEU A 231 1.40 -8.01 -15.27
C LEU A 231 0.70 -7.68 -16.59
N ASN A 232 1.44 -7.73 -17.69
CA ASN A 232 0.93 -7.39 -19.01
C ASN A 232 0.79 -8.63 -19.88
N TRP A 233 -0.36 -8.78 -20.52
CA TRP A 233 -0.63 -9.83 -21.49
C TRP A 233 -1.12 -9.16 -22.78
N PRO A 234 -0.24 -8.91 -23.74
CA PRO A 234 -0.62 -8.27 -25.01
C PRO A 234 -1.82 -8.96 -25.66
N GLY A 235 -2.84 -8.19 -26.04
CA GLY A 235 -4.10 -8.69 -26.57
C GLY A 235 -5.06 -9.30 -25.56
N ARG A 236 -4.66 -9.51 -24.29
CA ARG A 236 -5.46 -10.18 -23.26
C ARG A 236 -5.72 -9.33 -22.02
N GLY A 237 -5.19 -8.10 -21.99
CA GLY A 237 -5.36 -7.16 -20.89
C GLY A 237 -4.14 -7.01 -20.00
N CYS A 238 -4.31 -6.29 -18.90
CA CYS A 238 -3.25 -6.12 -17.91
C CYS A 238 -3.80 -6.23 -16.48
N CYS A 239 -2.87 -6.33 -15.52
CA CYS A 239 -3.19 -6.33 -14.11
C CYS A 239 -2.18 -5.46 -13.36
N PHE A 240 -2.67 -4.45 -12.67
CA PHE A 240 -1.92 -3.71 -11.67
C PHE A 240 -2.04 -4.45 -10.35
N ARG A 241 -0.92 -4.86 -9.78
CA ARG A 241 -0.84 -5.56 -8.50
C ARG A 241 -0.17 -4.67 -7.48
N ILE A 242 -0.86 -4.41 -6.38
CA ILE A 242 -0.36 -3.66 -5.23
C ILE A 242 -0.22 -4.66 -4.08
N GLU A 243 0.96 -4.71 -3.47
CA GLU A 243 1.21 -5.49 -2.27
C GLU A 243 1.57 -4.54 -1.13
N ILE A 244 0.86 -4.63 -0.01
CA ILE A 244 1.01 -3.73 1.13
C ILE A 244 1.04 -4.55 2.40
N PRO A 245 1.96 -4.28 3.34
CA PRO A 245 1.96 -4.94 4.64
C PRO A 245 0.69 -4.57 5.42
N LEU A 246 0.06 -5.56 6.07
CA LEU A 246 -1.16 -5.40 6.88
C LEU A 246 -0.98 -4.46 8.08
N SER A 247 0.20 -4.46 8.64
CA SER A 247 0.58 -3.52 9.67
C SER A 247 1.88 -2.84 9.23
N LYS A 248 1.96 -1.52 9.38
CA LYS A 248 3.23 -0.93 9.73
C LYS A 248 3.48 -1.44 11.14
N ALA A 249 4.06 -2.64 11.26
CA ALA A 249 4.54 -3.10 12.52
C ALA A 249 5.47 -1.98 13.02
N ILE A 250 5.07 -1.32 14.10
CA ILE A 250 6.04 -0.73 14.98
C ILE A 250 6.82 -1.95 15.43
N GLN A 251 7.92 -2.25 14.74
CA GLN A 251 8.87 -3.22 15.25
C GLN A 251 9.35 -2.59 16.55
N SER A 252 8.89 -3.15 17.65
CA SER A 252 9.43 -2.85 18.95
C SER A 252 10.86 -3.34 18.91
N MET A 253 11.77 -2.47 18.47
CA MET A 253 13.19 -2.77 18.51
C MET A 253 13.66 -2.47 19.91
N LEU A 254 14.15 -3.47 20.61
CA LEU A 254 14.91 -3.28 21.83
C LEU A 254 16.24 -2.65 21.43
N LEU A 255 16.40 -1.35 21.63
CA LEU A 255 17.67 -0.67 21.41
C LEU A 255 18.55 -0.91 22.64
N ALA A 256 19.47 -1.85 22.53
CA ALA A 256 20.51 -2.04 23.56
C ALA A 256 21.72 -1.18 23.21
N ASP A 257 22.10 -0.28 24.11
CA ASP A 257 23.36 0.47 24.05
C ASP A 257 24.43 -0.31 24.84
N THR A 258 25.40 -0.87 24.14
CA THR A 258 26.50 -1.63 24.74
C THR A 258 27.67 -0.73 25.16
N GLY A 259 27.52 0.60 25.04
CA GLY A 259 28.61 1.58 25.28
C GLY A 259 29.59 1.70 24.12
N MET A 260 29.60 0.76 23.18
CA MET A 260 30.39 0.82 21.94
C MET A 260 29.53 0.93 20.69
N GLN A 261 28.35 0.34 20.69
CA GLN A 261 27.42 0.34 19.55
C GLN A 261 25.96 0.26 20.04
N LYS A 262 25.07 0.92 19.30
CA LYS A 262 23.62 0.72 19.48
C LYS A 262 23.20 -0.45 18.61
N VAL A 263 22.72 -1.52 19.23
CA VAL A 263 22.25 -2.72 18.54
C VAL A 263 20.74 -2.81 18.71
N ALA A 264 20.02 -2.97 17.61
CA ALA A 264 18.58 -3.17 17.58
C ALA A 264 18.29 -4.67 17.43
N PHE A 265 17.46 -5.24 18.32
CA PHE A 265 16.99 -6.62 18.31
C PHE A 265 15.50 -6.68 18.03
#